data_3730f6b5b6f987f6e239922012402594
#
_entry.id   3730f6b5b6f987f6e239922012402594
#
_cell.length_a   1.000
_cell.length_b   1.000
_cell.length_c   1.000
_cell.angle_alpha   90.00
_cell.angle_beta   90.00
_cell.angle_gamma   90.00
#
_symmetry.space_group_name_H-M   'P 1'
#
loop_
_entity.id
_entity.type
_entity.pdbx_description
1 polymer ?
#
loop_
_entity_poly.entity_id
_entity_poly.type
_entity_poly.pdbx_seq_one_letter_code
_entity_poly.pdbx_strand_id
1 'polypeptide(L)'
;RIYAEDALAEYDLPADVGLGNANVRVYNHPADRTFYPGHYPDHLHDIAGTHLAIEGQVERASEKFSRITEAAFVCERCGTTTDIPQDGSDFQEPHECAGCERQGPFSIDFDDSAFIDAQRLRIAEPPEISKGGNGAHIDVALEDDVVKQAEPGDKVVISGVLHLEQQTESNSKTARFEPYLDGRVVTRKEAEFEDIEITDEDEEKIQAIAANGIEDDDRDIFELARDSIAPGVVEEDNPK
;
A
#
# COMPACT_ATOMS: atom_id res chain seq x y z
N ARG A 1 -16.32 6.39 -10.36
CA ARG A 1 -15.89 6.94 -11.65
C ARG A 1 -17.06 7.58 -12.39
N ILE A 2 -18.15 6.85 -12.70
CA ILE A 2 -19.33 7.35 -13.44
C ILE A 2 -19.85 8.66 -12.85
N TYR A 3 -20.08 8.73 -11.53
CA TYR A 3 -20.57 9.96 -10.88
C TYR A 3 -19.57 11.14 -10.94
N ALA A 4 -18.27 10.87 -10.97
CA ALA A 4 -17.25 11.90 -11.11
C ALA A 4 -17.17 12.41 -12.55
N GLU A 5 -17.35 11.53 -13.53
CA GLU A 5 -17.44 11.90 -14.95
C GLU A 5 -18.70 12.75 -15.22
N ASP A 6 -19.84 12.36 -14.65
CA ASP A 6 -21.09 13.13 -14.74
C ASP A 6 -20.94 14.52 -14.09
N ALA A 7 -20.33 14.59 -12.89
CA ALA A 7 -20.09 15.86 -12.21
C ALA A 7 -19.13 16.77 -12.98
N LEU A 8 -18.11 16.23 -13.62
CA LEU A 8 -17.17 16.99 -14.45
C LEU A 8 -17.76 17.43 -15.77
N ALA A 9 -18.70 16.66 -16.34
CA ALA A 9 -19.42 17.02 -17.56
C ALA A 9 -20.35 18.24 -17.37
N GLU A 10 -20.77 18.55 -16.13
CA GLU A 10 -21.55 19.74 -15.77
C GLU A 10 -20.68 21.00 -15.69
N TYR A 11 -19.35 20.88 -15.60
CA TYR A 11 -18.44 22.03 -15.61
C TYR A 11 -17.97 22.33 -17.03
N ASP A 12 -18.02 23.64 -17.38
CA ASP A 12 -17.53 24.15 -18.66
C ASP A 12 -15.99 24.13 -18.66
N LEU A 13 -15.41 22.96 -18.93
CA LEU A 13 -13.97 22.78 -18.99
C LEU A 13 -13.43 23.41 -20.28
N PRO A 14 -12.34 24.22 -20.21
CA PRO A 14 -11.83 25.01 -21.35
C PRO A 14 -11.17 24.16 -22.45
N ALA A 15 -11.18 22.84 -22.36
CA ALA A 15 -10.68 21.91 -23.37
C ALA A 15 -11.57 20.67 -23.43
N ASP A 16 -11.62 20.05 -24.59
CA ASP A 16 -12.24 18.74 -24.81
C ASP A 16 -11.37 17.67 -24.13
N VAL A 17 -11.44 17.62 -22.79
CA VAL A 17 -10.66 16.68 -21.97
C VAL A 17 -11.38 15.35 -22.02
N GLY A 18 -10.82 14.41 -22.77
CA GLY A 18 -11.27 13.02 -22.74
C GLY A 18 -11.02 12.43 -21.34
N LEU A 19 -12.06 12.35 -20.51
CA LEU A 19 -12.01 11.83 -19.14
C LEU A 19 -11.82 10.30 -19.08
N GLY A 20 -11.68 9.65 -20.23
CA GLY A 20 -11.48 8.19 -20.34
C GLY A 20 -10.30 7.65 -19.52
N ASN A 21 -9.26 8.47 -19.33
CA ASN A 21 -8.04 8.11 -18.58
C ASN A 21 -7.92 8.87 -17.25
N ALA A 22 -8.99 9.53 -16.78
CA ALA A 22 -8.96 10.26 -15.52
C ALA A 22 -9.00 9.28 -14.32
N ASN A 23 -8.08 9.44 -13.38
CA ASN A 23 -8.07 8.73 -12.12
C ASN A 23 -8.80 9.52 -11.04
N VAL A 24 -9.87 8.94 -10.47
CA VAL A 24 -10.58 9.53 -9.32
C VAL A 24 -9.90 9.06 -8.05
N ARG A 25 -9.48 10.01 -7.20
CA ARG A 25 -8.74 9.73 -5.97
C ARG A 25 -9.48 10.29 -4.77
N VAL A 26 -9.59 9.48 -3.72
CA VAL A 26 -10.24 9.86 -2.46
C VAL A 26 -9.17 10.05 -1.41
N TYR A 27 -9.12 11.25 -0.82
CA TYR A 27 -8.20 11.63 0.25
C TYR A 27 -8.93 11.78 1.58
N ASN A 28 -8.18 11.83 2.67
CA ASN A 28 -8.66 12.17 4.01
C ASN A 28 -9.83 11.30 4.48
N HIS A 29 -9.61 9.99 4.53
CA HIS A 29 -10.60 9.08 5.11
C HIS A 29 -10.86 9.42 6.58
N PRO A 30 -12.12 9.30 7.04
CA PRO A 30 -12.43 9.48 8.45
C PRO A 30 -11.77 8.37 9.29
N ALA A 31 -11.62 8.61 10.60
CA ALA A 31 -10.91 7.71 11.51
C ALA A 31 -11.51 6.29 11.57
N ASP A 32 -12.83 6.14 11.39
CA ASP A 32 -13.52 4.85 11.34
C ASP A 32 -13.29 4.07 10.01
N ARG A 33 -12.62 4.67 9.05
CA ARG A 33 -12.21 4.09 7.77
C ARG A 33 -10.70 4.08 7.55
N THR A 34 -9.93 4.43 8.58
CA THR A 34 -8.46 4.39 8.59
C THR A 34 -8.00 3.37 9.61
N PHE A 35 -7.22 2.39 9.16
CA PHE A 35 -6.79 1.26 9.98
C PHE A 35 -5.27 1.11 9.95
N TYR A 36 -4.72 0.52 11.01
CA TYR A 36 -3.35 0.00 11.00
C TYR A 36 -3.37 -1.47 10.56
N PRO A 37 -2.27 -1.99 9.98
CA PRO A 37 -2.14 -3.41 9.68
C PRO A 37 -2.46 -4.26 10.92
N GLY A 38 -3.34 -5.25 10.78
CA GLY A 38 -3.79 -6.10 11.90
C GLY A 38 -4.86 -5.53 12.81
N HIS A 39 -5.15 -4.22 12.76
CA HIS A 39 -6.16 -3.54 13.57
C HIS A 39 -7.45 -3.30 12.78
N TYR A 40 -8.03 -4.39 12.28
CA TYR A 40 -9.27 -4.36 11.51
C TYR A 40 -10.49 -4.61 12.41
N PRO A 41 -11.72 -4.29 11.95
CA PRO A 41 -12.96 -4.74 12.60
C PRO A 41 -12.98 -6.26 12.77
N ASP A 42 -13.83 -6.75 13.66
CA ASP A 42 -13.94 -8.17 14.01
C ASP A 42 -14.09 -9.11 12.80
N HIS A 43 -14.64 -8.62 11.71
CA HIS A 43 -14.87 -9.39 10.49
C HIS A 43 -14.28 -8.71 9.26
N LEU A 44 -13.14 -9.18 8.79
CA LEU A 44 -12.47 -8.70 7.57
C LEU A 44 -13.36 -8.73 6.32
N HIS A 45 -14.24 -9.74 6.22
CA HIS A 45 -15.12 -9.88 5.06
C HIS A 45 -16.17 -8.75 4.96
N ASP A 46 -16.50 -8.07 6.05
CA ASP A 46 -17.45 -6.95 6.05
C ASP A 46 -16.88 -5.69 5.41
N ILE A 47 -15.54 -5.55 5.43
CA ILE A 47 -14.83 -4.41 4.83
C ILE A 47 -14.17 -4.76 3.50
N ALA A 48 -14.16 -6.03 3.10
CA ALA A 48 -13.65 -6.45 1.81
C ALA A 48 -14.47 -5.83 0.66
N GLY A 49 -13.79 -5.36 -0.38
CA GLY A 49 -14.40 -4.64 -1.49
C GLY A 49 -14.76 -3.19 -1.18
N THR A 50 -14.49 -2.69 0.02
CA THR A 50 -14.73 -1.28 0.37
C THR A 50 -13.48 -0.44 0.23
N HIS A 51 -13.67 0.86 0.00
CA HIS A 51 -12.60 1.84 -0.03
C HIS A 51 -12.29 2.30 1.40
N LEU A 52 -11.01 2.20 1.78
CA LEU A 52 -10.52 2.55 3.11
C LEU A 52 -9.07 3.06 3.03
N ALA A 53 -8.50 3.47 4.15
CA ALA A 53 -7.10 3.84 4.25
C ALA A 53 -6.36 2.92 5.23
N ILE A 54 -5.11 2.61 4.90
CA ILE A 54 -4.17 1.92 5.78
C ILE A 54 -3.05 2.90 6.13
N GLU A 55 -2.83 3.08 7.42
CA GLU A 55 -1.73 3.85 7.97
C GLU A 55 -0.65 2.89 8.48
N GLY A 56 0.61 3.17 8.15
CA GLY A 56 1.72 2.34 8.61
C GLY A 56 3.07 2.81 8.11
N GLN A 57 4.07 1.98 8.34
CA GLN A 57 5.42 2.22 7.86
C GLN A 57 5.74 1.26 6.71
N VAL A 58 6.37 1.77 5.65
CA VAL A 58 6.83 0.92 4.55
C VAL A 58 8.00 0.06 5.03
N GLU A 59 7.75 -1.23 5.21
CA GLU A 59 8.79 -2.22 5.58
C GLU A 59 9.62 -2.59 4.35
N ARG A 60 8.95 -2.79 3.22
CA ARG A 60 9.56 -3.27 1.99
C ARG A 60 8.86 -2.72 0.76
N ALA A 61 9.63 -2.40 -0.26
CA ALA A 61 9.15 -2.02 -1.58
C ALA A 61 9.80 -2.92 -2.64
N SER A 62 9.03 -3.42 -3.59
CA SER A 62 9.59 -4.11 -4.75
C SER A 62 10.18 -3.09 -5.74
N GLU A 63 11.02 -3.58 -6.65
CA GLU A 63 11.31 -2.82 -7.86
C GLU A 63 10.03 -2.62 -8.67
N LYS A 64 10.05 -1.57 -9.50
CA LYS A 64 9.00 -1.32 -10.48
C LYS A 64 9.03 -2.41 -11.55
N PHE A 65 7.87 -2.96 -11.90
CA PHE A 65 7.71 -3.92 -12.97
C PHE A 65 6.52 -3.55 -13.87
N SER A 66 6.53 -4.04 -15.09
CA SER A 66 5.41 -3.85 -16.02
C SER A 66 4.38 -4.97 -15.83
N ARG A 67 3.11 -4.59 -15.68
CA ARG A 67 1.95 -5.48 -15.63
C ARG A 67 1.14 -5.30 -16.90
N ILE A 68 0.81 -6.39 -17.55
CA ILE A 68 -0.08 -6.36 -18.70
C ILE A 68 -1.52 -6.21 -18.22
N THR A 69 -2.27 -5.29 -18.81
CA THR A 69 -3.69 -5.05 -18.50
C THR A 69 -4.61 -5.58 -19.58
N GLU A 70 -4.14 -5.59 -20.82
CA GLU A 70 -4.82 -6.19 -21.96
C GLU A 70 -3.77 -6.86 -22.84
N ALA A 71 -3.92 -8.15 -23.07
CA ALA A 71 -3.01 -8.93 -23.88
C ALA A 71 -3.59 -9.17 -25.26
N ALA A 72 -2.88 -8.72 -26.30
CA ALA A 72 -3.20 -9.01 -27.69
C ALA A 72 -2.60 -10.36 -28.09
N PHE A 73 -3.44 -11.34 -28.39
CA PHE A 73 -3.02 -12.68 -28.82
C PHE A 73 -3.20 -12.85 -30.31
N VAL A 74 -2.13 -13.17 -31.00
CA VAL A 74 -2.15 -13.50 -32.43
C VAL A 74 -2.27 -15.01 -32.61
N CYS A 75 -3.29 -15.45 -33.32
CA CYS A 75 -3.43 -16.85 -33.71
C CYS A 75 -2.38 -17.22 -34.75
N GLU A 76 -1.47 -18.14 -34.46
CA GLU A 76 -0.42 -18.57 -35.39
C GLU A 76 -0.95 -19.31 -36.62
N ARG A 77 -2.24 -19.69 -36.63
CA ARG A 77 -2.86 -20.41 -37.77
C ARG A 77 -3.47 -19.47 -38.81
N CYS A 78 -4.12 -18.39 -38.36
CA CYS A 78 -4.86 -17.51 -39.28
C CYS A 78 -4.47 -16.03 -39.17
N GLY A 79 -3.61 -15.66 -38.21
CA GLY A 79 -3.14 -14.29 -37.99
C GLY A 79 -4.18 -13.36 -37.38
N THR A 80 -5.32 -13.85 -36.92
CA THR A 80 -6.32 -13.02 -36.25
C THR A 80 -5.84 -12.64 -34.84
N THR A 81 -5.93 -11.38 -34.49
CA THR A 81 -5.64 -10.86 -33.13
C THR A 81 -6.90 -10.95 -32.28
N THR A 82 -6.75 -11.32 -31.02
CA THR A 82 -7.80 -11.37 -30.00
C THR A 82 -7.28 -10.70 -28.74
N ASP A 83 -7.95 -9.66 -28.25
CA ASP A 83 -7.57 -8.92 -27.06
C ASP A 83 -8.26 -9.54 -25.84
N ILE A 84 -7.48 -9.88 -24.83
CA ILE A 84 -7.95 -10.48 -23.57
C ILE A 84 -7.56 -9.57 -22.40
N PRO A 85 -8.56 -9.00 -21.69
CA PRO A 85 -8.30 -8.27 -20.44
C PRO A 85 -7.64 -9.17 -19.39
N GLN A 86 -6.67 -8.62 -18.66
CA GLN A 86 -5.90 -9.30 -17.62
C GLN A 86 -6.25 -8.73 -16.24
N ASP A 87 -7.50 -8.93 -15.82
CA ASP A 87 -8.02 -8.34 -14.57
C ASP A 87 -7.62 -9.08 -13.29
N GLY A 88 -7.08 -10.30 -13.43
CA GLY A 88 -6.73 -11.18 -12.32
C GLY A 88 -5.23 -11.25 -12.02
N SER A 89 -4.90 -12.08 -11.01
CA SER A 89 -3.52 -12.48 -10.72
C SER A 89 -2.98 -13.53 -11.70
N ASP A 90 -3.89 -14.31 -12.32
CA ASP A 90 -3.53 -15.37 -13.23
C ASP A 90 -3.59 -14.86 -14.67
N PHE A 91 -2.56 -15.19 -15.44
CA PHE A 91 -2.49 -14.85 -16.85
C PHE A 91 -3.52 -15.65 -17.66
N GLN A 92 -4.38 -14.94 -18.39
CA GLN A 92 -5.47 -15.54 -19.17
C GLN A 92 -5.14 -15.57 -20.64
N GLU A 93 -5.26 -16.75 -21.24
CA GLU A 93 -5.14 -16.96 -22.68
C GLU A 93 -6.51 -17.25 -23.29
N PRO A 94 -6.74 -16.91 -24.59
CA PRO A 94 -7.99 -17.24 -25.25
C PRO A 94 -8.16 -18.75 -25.41
N HIS A 95 -9.36 -19.26 -25.14
CA HIS A 95 -9.68 -20.67 -25.34
C HIS A 95 -9.73 -21.06 -26.82
N GLU A 96 -10.20 -20.16 -27.68
CA GLU A 96 -10.33 -20.33 -29.11
C GLU A 96 -10.11 -19.01 -29.86
N CYS A 97 -9.69 -19.13 -31.11
CA CYS A 97 -9.47 -17.97 -31.96
C CYS A 97 -10.81 -17.41 -32.48
N ALA A 98 -11.01 -16.10 -32.34
CA ALA A 98 -12.21 -15.44 -32.86
C ALA A 98 -12.37 -15.52 -34.38
N GLY A 99 -11.27 -15.75 -35.12
CA GLY A 99 -11.30 -15.83 -36.58
C GLY A 99 -11.48 -17.23 -37.16
N CYS A 100 -10.79 -18.23 -36.62
CA CYS A 100 -10.83 -19.59 -37.19
C CYS A 100 -11.46 -20.64 -36.26
N GLU A 101 -11.97 -20.23 -35.09
CA GLU A 101 -12.66 -21.08 -34.10
C GLU A 101 -11.84 -22.31 -33.66
N ARG A 102 -10.50 -22.17 -33.64
CA ARG A 102 -9.59 -23.25 -33.25
C ARG A 102 -8.83 -22.89 -31.99
N GLN A 103 -8.52 -23.91 -31.20
CA GLN A 103 -7.65 -23.77 -30.03
C GLN A 103 -6.21 -23.60 -30.48
N GLY A 104 -5.66 -22.41 -30.33
CA GLY A 104 -4.26 -22.06 -30.55
C GLY A 104 -3.46 -22.81 -31.62
N PRO A 105 -2.16 -22.68 -31.62
CA PRO A 105 -1.36 -21.89 -30.70
C PRO A 105 -1.54 -20.40 -30.89
N PHE A 106 -1.29 -19.66 -29.79
CA PHE A 106 -1.32 -18.21 -29.75
C PHE A 106 0.05 -17.66 -29.33
N SER A 107 0.42 -16.52 -29.89
CA SER A 107 1.57 -15.73 -29.45
C SER A 107 1.10 -14.35 -28.99
N ILE A 108 1.81 -13.77 -28.02
CA ILE A 108 1.50 -12.41 -27.54
C ILE A 108 2.14 -11.41 -28.50
N ASP A 109 1.35 -10.42 -28.92
CA ASP A 109 1.84 -9.23 -29.57
C ASP A 109 2.08 -8.15 -28.50
N PHE A 110 3.34 -7.85 -28.23
CA PHE A 110 3.71 -6.85 -27.21
C PHE A 110 3.44 -5.42 -27.67
N ASP A 111 3.46 -5.16 -28.97
CA ASP A 111 3.25 -3.81 -29.51
C ASP A 111 1.78 -3.43 -29.47
N ASP A 112 0.87 -4.38 -29.64
CA ASP A 112 -0.58 -4.17 -29.58
C ASP A 112 -1.15 -4.43 -28.16
N SER A 113 -0.34 -4.91 -27.21
CA SER A 113 -0.75 -5.15 -25.82
C SER A 113 -0.61 -3.90 -24.96
N ALA A 114 -1.53 -3.72 -24.00
CA ALA A 114 -1.47 -2.62 -23.05
C ALA A 114 -0.75 -3.01 -21.73
N PHE A 115 0.15 -2.16 -21.30
CA PHE A 115 0.92 -2.34 -20.07
C PHE A 115 0.81 -1.12 -19.17
N ILE A 116 0.88 -1.36 -17.86
CA ILE A 116 1.05 -0.33 -16.84
C ILE A 116 2.25 -0.63 -15.95
N ASP A 117 2.79 0.40 -15.34
CA ASP A 117 3.78 0.23 -14.28
C ASP A 117 3.10 -0.25 -13.01
N ALA A 118 3.73 -1.16 -12.30
CA ALA A 118 3.24 -1.68 -11.04
C ALA A 118 4.36 -1.83 -10.02
N GLN A 119 4.01 -1.77 -8.74
CA GLN A 119 4.90 -1.96 -7.61
C GLN A 119 4.15 -2.62 -6.46
N ARG A 120 4.82 -3.42 -5.65
CA ARG A 120 4.28 -3.98 -4.42
C ARG A 120 5.00 -3.38 -3.22
N LEU A 121 4.23 -2.93 -2.26
CA LEU A 121 4.72 -2.49 -0.96
C LEU A 121 4.27 -3.46 0.11
N ARG A 122 5.06 -3.57 1.17
CA ARG A 122 4.65 -4.18 2.44
C ARG A 122 4.62 -3.10 3.49
N ILE A 123 3.46 -2.89 4.06
CA ILE A 123 3.21 -1.90 5.11
C ILE A 123 3.11 -2.63 6.44
N ALA A 124 3.96 -2.25 7.37
CA ALA A 124 3.97 -2.77 8.74
C ALA A 124 3.26 -1.83 9.70
N GLU A 125 2.78 -2.39 10.78
CA GLU A 125 2.29 -1.63 11.93
C GLU A 125 3.42 -0.77 12.50
N PRO A 126 3.18 0.54 12.77
CA PRO A 126 4.18 1.40 13.36
C PRO A 126 4.66 0.88 14.72
N PRO A 127 5.97 0.98 15.03
CA PRO A 127 6.52 0.48 16.30
C PRO A 127 5.84 1.07 17.54
N GLU A 128 5.37 2.30 17.46
CA GLU A 128 4.70 3.02 18.55
C GLU A 128 3.36 2.39 18.94
N ILE A 129 2.74 1.63 18.03
CA ILE A 129 1.43 0.98 18.22
C ILE A 129 1.60 -0.50 18.56
N SER A 130 2.67 -1.12 18.03
CA SER A 130 2.96 -2.53 18.23
C SER A 130 3.31 -2.81 19.70
N LYS A 131 2.48 -3.61 20.39
CA LYS A 131 2.65 -3.97 21.79
C LYS A 131 3.64 -5.14 22.00
N GLY A 132 4.78 -5.09 21.36
CA GLY A 132 5.83 -6.10 21.50
C GLY A 132 5.51 -7.42 20.76
N GLY A 133 6.24 -7.71 19.73
CA GLY A 133 6.09 -8.89 18.88
C GLY A 133 6.40 -8.54 17.43
N ASN A 134 6.25 -9.52 16.54
CA ASN A 134 6.28 -9.24 15.11
C ASN A 134 4.99 -8.48 14.77
N GLY A 135 5.10 -7.17 14.50
CA GLY A 135 3.99 -6.33 14.08
C GLY A 135 3.23 -6.92 12.89
N ALA A 136 1.94 -6.65 12.83
CA ALA A 136 1.13 -7.06 11.69
C ALA A 136 1.57 -6.29 10.43
N HIS A 137 1.36 -6.88 9.26
CA HIS A 137 1.64 -6.25 7.98
C HIS A 137 0.51 -6.49 6.98
N ILE A 138 0.48 -5.68 5.94
CA ILE A 138 -0.41 -5.84 4.79
C ILE A 138 0.38 -5.58 3.50
N ASP A 139 0.13 -6.39 2.49
CA ASP A 139 0.67 -6.17 1.16
C ASP A 139 -0.22 -5.19 0.38
N VAL A 140 0.41 -4.25 -0.32
CA VAL A 140 -0.25 -3.19 -1.11
C VAL A 140 0.23 -3.29 -2.54
N ALA A 141 -0.72 -3.35 -3.48
CA ALA A 141 -0.44 -3.22 -4.90
C ALA A 141 -0.61 -1.75 -5.31
N LEU A 142 0.40 -1.20 -5.97
CA LEU A 142 0.37 0.13 -6.56
C LEU A 142 0.51 0.02 -8.07
N GLU A 143 -0.27 0.79 -8.81
CA GLU A 143 -0.30 0.77 -10.27
C GLU A 143 -0.28 2.20 -10.84
N ASP A 144 0.28 2.33 -12.04
CA ASP A 144 0.32 3.57 -12.81
C ASP A 144 1.10 4.68 -12.09
N ASP A 145 0.54 5.87 -11.97
CA ASP A 145 1.18 7.09 -11.45
C ASP A 145 1.42 7.10 -9.94
N VAL A 146 0.89 6.14 -9.17
CA VAL A 146 1.18 6.00 -7.72
C VAL A 146 2.42 5.16 -7.42
N VAL A 147 3.03 4.57 -8.46
CA VAL A 147 4.27 3.81 -8.33
C VAL A 147 5.43 4.72 -7.92
N LYS A 148 6.31 4.23 -7.04
CA LYS A 148 7.48 4.96 -6.50
C LYS A 148 7.15 6.24 -5.71
N GLN A 149 5.96 6.38 -5.18
CA GLN A 149 5.62 7.49 -4.31
C GLN A 149 6.04 7.28 -2.85
N ALA A 150 6.46 6.07 -2.46
CA ALA A 150 6.95 5.77 -1.11
C ALA A 150 8.16 4.85 -1.16
N GLU A 151 9.05 5.00 -0.18
CA GLU A 151 10.29 4.25 -0.01
C GLU A 151 10.28 3.49 1.32
N PRO A 152 11.08 2.40 1.46
CA PRO A 152 11.23 1.72 2.75
C PRO A 152 11.66 2.69 3.86
N GLY A 153 10.95 2.64 4.98
CA GLY A 153 11.14 3.55 6.11
C GLY A 153 10.13 4.69 6.18
N ASP A 154 9.48 5.06 5.07
CA ASP A 154 8.47 6.12 5.07
C ASP A 154 7.25 5.75 5.92
N LYS A 155 6.74 6.70 6.69
CA LYS A 155 5.40 6.64 7.30
C LYS A 155 4.38 7.10 6.26
N VAL A 156 3.38 6.27 5.98
CA VAL A 156 2.43 6.52 4.90
C VAL A 156 0.99 6.26 5.33
N VAL A 157 0.08 6.95 4.67
CA VAL A 157 -1.34 6.60 4.62
C VAL A 157 -1.67 6.25 3.18
N ILE A 158 -2.06 5.01 2.94
CA ILE A 158 -2.41 4.53 1.60
C ILE A 158 -3.91 4.28 1.56
N SER A 159 -4.59 5.00 0.67
CA SER A 159 -6.02 4.84 0.41
C SER A 159 -6.24 3.93 -0.78
N GLY A 160 -7.20 3.02 -0.67
CA GLY A 160 -7.46 2.05 -1.72
C GLY A 160 -8.63 1.12 -1.40
N VAL A 161 -8.77 0.10 -2.20
CA VAL A 161 -9.81 -0.93 -2.02
C VAL A 161 -9.19 -2.16 -1.36
N LEU A 162 -9.77 -2.60 -0.24
CA LEU A 162 -9.32 -3.82 0.43
C LEU A 162 -9.88 -5.04 -0.29
N HIS A 163 -9.02 -5.98 -0.61
CA HIS A 163 -9.37 -7.26 -1.20
C HIS A 163 -8.93 -8.41 -0.32
N LEU A 164 -9.55 -9.57 -0.52
CA LEU A 164 -9.13 -10.84 0.08
C LEU A 164 -8.62 -11.77 -1.02
N GLU A 165 -7.37 -12.17 -0.94
CA GLU A 165 -6.73 -13.08 -1.88
C GLU A 165 -6.65 -14.48 -1.29
N GLN A 166 -7.10 -15.48 -2.08
CA GLN A 166 -7.04 -16.88 -1.67
C GLN A 166 -5.60 -17.39 -1.73
N GLN A 167 -5.11 -17.94 -0.62
CA GLN A 167 -3.78 -18.50 -0.55
C GLN A 167 -3.69 -19.88 -1.23
N THR A 168 -2.56 -20.12 -1.87
CA THR A 168 -2.27 -21.39 -2.55
C THR A 168 -1.06 -22.04 -1.89
N GLU A 169 -1.20 -23.30 -1.47
CA GLU A 169 -0.11 -24.12 -0.96
C GLU A 169 0.08 -25.34 -1.87
N SER A 170 1.34 -25.59 -2.25
CA SER A 170 1.70 -26.75 -3.08
C SER A 170 0.80 -26.92 -4.31
N ASN A 171 0.49 -25.84 -5.01
CA ASN A 171 -0.38 -25.80 -6.20
C ASN A 171 -1.86 -26.14 -5.93
N SER A 172 -2.29 -26.13 -4.67
CA SER A 172 -3.69 -26.33 -4.26
C SER A 172 -4.23 -25.08 -3.57
N LYS A 173 -5.43 -24.66 -3.94
CA LYS A 173 -6.11 -23.55 -3.27
C LYS A 173 -6.50 -23.96 -1.87
N THR A 174 -6.13 -23.13 -0.88
CA THR A 174 -6.48 -23.31 0.53
C THR A 174 -7.79 -22.58 0.85
N ALA A 175 -8.37 -22.86 2.01
CA ALA A 175 -9.52 -22.10 2.53
C ALA A 175 -9.08 -20.79 3.23
N ARG A 176 -7.79 -20.43 3.18
CA ARG A 176 -7.23 -19.24 3.81
C ARG A 176 -7.24 -18.08 2.83
N PHE A 177 -7.75 -16.94 3.31
CA PHE A 177 -7.74 -15.68 2.58
C PHE A 177 -6.93 -14.65 3.36
N GLU A 178 -6.06 -13.94 2.67
CA GLU A 178 -5.27 -12.85 3.26
C GLU A 178 -5.69 -11.51 2.66
N PRO A 179 -5.74 -10.45 3.49
CA PRO A 179 -6.07 -9.12 2.98
C PRO A 179 -4.89 -8.54 2.21
N TYR A 180 -5.20 -7.86 1.10
CA TYR A 180 -4.29 -6.95 0.42
C TYR A 180 -5.03 -5.68 0.03
N LEU A 181 -4.30 -4.58 -0.14
CA LEU A 181 -4.85 -3.30 -0.53
C LEU A 181 -4.49 -3.00 -1.99
N ASP A 182 -5.49 -2.74 -2.83
CA ASP A 182 -5.30 -2.10 -4.12
C ASP A 182 -5.19 -0.59 -3.90
N GLY A 183 -3.95 -0.10 -3.79
CA GLY A 183 -3.65 1.27 -3.39
C GLY A 183 -3.88 2.26 -4.54
N ARG A 184 -4.65 3.31 -4.28
CA ARG A 184 -5.01 4.35 -5.26
C ARG A 184 -4.40 5.71 -4.93
N VAL A 185 -4.04 5.95 -3.68
CA VAL A 185 -3.41 7.18 -3.20
C VAL A 185 -2.37 6.83 -2.18
N VAL A 186 -1.19 7.42 -2.30
CA VAL A 186 -0.13 7.34 -1.32
C VAL A 186 0.08 8.74 -0.75
N THR A 187 -0.05 8.89 0.56
CA THR A 187 0.25 10.13 1.27
C THR A 187 1.38 9.84 2.25
N ARG A 188 2.53 10.48 2.09
CA ARG A 188 3.59 10.40 3.09
C ARG A 188 3.20 11.25 4.29
N LYS A 189 3.32 10.73 5.48
CA LYS A 189 3.36 11.52 6.69
C LYS A 189 4.80 11.99 6.84
N GLU A 190 5.04 13.26 6.57
CA GLU A 190 6.31 13.89 6.89
C GLU A 190 6.54 13.69 8.39
N ALA A 191 7.74 13.27 8.76
CA ALA A 191 8.09 13.21 10.17
C ALA A 191 7.99 14.65 10.69
N GLU A 192 7.15 14.86 11.70
CA GLU A 192 6.94 16.17 12.35
C GLU A 192 8.23 16.77 12.99
N PHE A 193 9.40 16.31 12.55
CA PHE A 193 10.70 16.79 13.01
C PHE A 193 11.07 18.16 12.44
N GLU A 194 10.43 18.61 11.36
CA GLU A 194 10.70 19.94 10.78
C GLU A 194 9.94 21.06 11.52
N ASP A 195 8.90 20.73 12.30
CA ASP A 195 8.09 21.71 13.04
C ASP A 195 8.39 21.73 14.55
N ILE A 196 9.44 21.07 15.04
CA ILE A 196 9.89 21.25 16.42
C ILE A 196 10.63 22.58 16.50
N GLU A 197 9.91 23.65 16.77
CA GLU A 197 10.52 24.90 17.26
C GLU A 197 11.11 24.61 18.63
N ILE A 198 12.43 24.40 18.66
CA ILE A 198 13.17 24.32 19.92
C ILE A 198 13.12 25.73 20.53
N THR A 199 12.36 25.88 21.61
CA THR A 199 12.27 27.16 22.34
C THR A 199 13.48 27.34 23.23
N ASP A 200 13.75 28.62 23.64
CA ASP A 200 14.83 28.91 24.60
C ASP A 200 14.68 28.10 25.91
N GLU A 201 13.42 27.82 26.31
CA GLU A 201 13.11 26.95 27.47
C GLU A 201 13.51 25.51 27.25
N ASP A 202 13.38 24.99 26.01
CA ASP A 202 13.77 23.65 25.67
C ASP A 202 15.30 23.50 25.60
N GLU A 203 16.00 24.55 25.13
CA GLU A 203 17.46 24.58 25.16
C GLU A 203 17.99 24.60 26.62
N GLU A 204 17.36 25.36 27.52
CA GLU A 204 17.74 25.37 28.93
C GLU A 204 17.50 23.96 29.55
N LYS A 205 16.38 23.32 29.28
CA LYS A 205 16.11 21.94 29.74
C LYS A 205 17.11 20.94 29.21
N ILE A 206 17.41 21.00 27.91
CA ILE A 206 18.41 20.11 27.27
C ILE A 206 19.79 20.31 27.93
N GLN A 207 20.20 21.55 28.19
CA GLN A 207 21.46 21.83 28.85
C GLN A 207 21.46 21.38 30.33
N ALA A 208 20.35 21.50 31.01
CA ALA A 208 20.21 21.03 32.41
C ALA A 208 20.29 19.48 32.46
N ILE A 209 19.60 18.78 31.55
CA ILE A 209 19.67 17.30 31.42
C ILE A 209 21.08 16.86 31.09
N ALA A 210 21.77 17.58 30.19
CA ALA A 210 23.14 17.24 29.80
C ALA A 210 24.16 17.45 30.90
N ALA A 211 23.89 18.39 31.85
CA ALA A 211 24.80 18.73 32.92
C ALA A 211 24.63 17.88 34.19
N ASN A 212 23.38 17.55 34.58
CA ASN A 212 23.08 16.95 35.89
C ASN A 212 21.95 15.89 35.89
N GLY A 213 21.38 15.50 34.76
CA GLY A 213 20.15 14.73 34.75
C GLY A 213 18.90 15.59 35.05
N ILE A 214 17.74 14.95 35.16
CA ILE A 214 16.48 15.66 35.50
C ILE A 214 16.40 15.81 37.01
N GLU A 215 16.21 17.03 37.52
CA GLU A 215 16.21 17.36 38.94
C GLU A 215 15.23 16.59 39.84
N ASP A 216 14.19 15.96 39.26
CA ASP A 216 13.18 15.16 39.98
C ASP A 216 13.22 13.64 39.62
N ASP A 217 14.24 13.18 38.93
CA ASP A 217 14.36 11.79 38.51
C ASP A 217 15.74 11.23 38.92
N ASP A 218 15.76 10.24 39.82
CA ASP A 218 16.97 9.57 40.30
C ASP A 218 17.67 8.71 39.21
N ARG A 219 17.11 8.64 38.01
CA ARG A 219 17.68 7.91 36.90
C ARG A 219 18.81 8.68 36.23
N ASP A 220 19.86 7.96 35.86
CA ASP A 220 20.94 8.59 35.11
C ASP A 220 20.54 8.81 33.62
N ILE A 221 21.29 9.68 32.93
CA ILE A 221 21.02 10.04 31.55
C ILE A 221 21.01 8.83 30.60
N PHE A 222 21.73 7.76 30.93
CA PHE A 222 21.78 6.52 30.14
C PHE A 222 20.52 5.68 30.34
N GLU A 223 19.93 5.68 31.52
CA GLU A 223 18.64 5.04 31.79
C GLU A 223 17.48 5.75 31.09
N LEU A 224 17.49 7.08 31.12
CA LEU A 224 16.52 7.90 30.39
C LEU A 224 16.64 7.72 28.87
N ALA A 225 17.85 7.69 28.34
CA ALA A 225 18.09 7.42 26.92
C ALA A 225 17.66 6.01 26.52
N ARG A 226 17.94 5.01 27.33
CA ARG A 226 17.50 3.62 27.11
C ARG A 226 15.97 3.53 27.04
N ASP A 227 15.29 4.10 28.02
CA ASP A 227 13.82 4.09 28.11
C ASP A 227 13.16 4.88 26.96
N SER A 228 13.84 5.91 26.45
CA SER A 228 13.39 6.67 25.27
C SER A 228 13.55 5.88 23.96
N ILE A 229 14.63 5.10 23.82
CA ILE A 229 14.92 4.34 22.57
C ILE A 229 14.12 3.03 22.51
N ALA A 230 13.87 2.41 23.66
CA ALA A 230 13.20 1.11 23.75
C ALA A 230 12.18 1.05 24.91
N PRO A 231 11.08 1.80 24.86
CA PRO A 231 10.12 1.91 25.96
C PRO A 231 9.39 0.58 26.29
N GLY A 232 9.53 -0.44 25.48
CA GLY A 232 8.91 -1.76 25.67
C GLY A 232 9.86 -2.88 26.12
N VAL A 233 11.16 -2.58 26.31
CA VAL A 233 12.12 -3.57 26.79
C VAL A 233 12.16 -3.53 28.32
N VAL A 234 11.41 -4.41 28.96
CA VAL A 234 11.49 -4.64 30.42
C VAL A 234 12.67 -5.56 30.68
N GLU A 235 13.68 -5.12 31.43
CA GLU A 235 14.69 -6.02 31.97
C GLU A 235 14.00 -7.02 32.92
N GLU A 236 13.98 -8.31 32.60
CA GLU A 236 13.71 -9.34 33.58
C GLU A 236 14.83 -9.30 34.63
N ASP A 237 14.48 -8.91 35.85
CA ASP A 237 15.36 -8.98 37.00
C ASP A 237 15.92 -10.44 37.10
N ASN A 238 17.18 -10.60 36.79
CA ASN A 238 17.87 -11.86 36.95
C ASN A 238 18.22 -12.01 38.46
N PRO A 239 17.49 -12.83 39.22
CA PRO A 239 17.84 -13.04 40.62
C PRO A 239 19.17 -13.77 40.72
N LYS A 240 20.10 -13.16 41.44
CA LYS A 240 21.40 -13.76 41.81
C LYS A 240 21.22 -15.03 42.63
#